data_d57010b5c656fd5cff8786db6a883072
#
_entry.id   d57010b5c656fd5cff8786db6a883072
#
_cell.length_a   1.000
_cell.length_b   1.000
_cell.length_c   1.000
_cell.angle_alpha   90.00
_cell.angle_beta   90.00
_cell.angle_gamma   90.00
#
_symmetry.space_group_name_H-M   'P 1'
#
loop_
_entity.id
_entity.type
_entity.pdbx_description
1 polymer ?
#
loop_
_entity_poly.entity_id
_entity_poly.type
_entity_poly.pdbx_seq_one_letter_code
_entity_poly.pdbx_strand_id
1 'polypeptide(L)'
;MDAWAEGLNFYLETHPDVKPRVITRFEPWMALSFSEGSIGGDIERVNLTQLEAFYGETKPVTTPPGVGVEPVAEPTGSNGIAIAGMNTASGKAQLLINPHTSFFFREEAHMVSEEGLNAYGALTWGQFFIYQGFNDKVGWVHTSSSVNNIDEYLETVTRAADGSYTYGVGSEERPLTDRKIVVPYKTPSGVQQKEFTTYRTHRGPIVRQADGKWISVRLMEEPLKALIQSFARTKARNLAEYKKVMEA
;
A
#
# COMPACT_ATOMS: atom_id res chain seq x y z
N MET A 1 -0.11 10.14 -13.78
CA MET A 1 0.65 10.39 -12.55
C MET A 1 1.38 11.74 -12.56
N ASP A 2 1.86 12.18 -13.72
CA ASP A 2 2.51 13.50 -13.84
C ASP A 2 1.57 14.62 -13.36
N ALA A 3 0.34 14.67 -13.88
CA ALA A 3 -0.65 15.67 -13.47
C ALA A 3 -0.98 15.65 -11.95
N TRP A 4 -0.90 14.48 -11.30
CA TRP A 4 -1.04 14.37 -9.85
C TRP A 4 0.12 15.05 -9.13
N ALA A 5 1.36 14.75 -9.53
CA ALA A 5 2.54 15.38 -8.92
C ALA A 5 2.60 16.88 -9.22
N GLU A 6 2.27 17.29 -10.43
CA GLU A 6 2.20 18.69 -10.84
C GLU A 6 1.17 19.47 -10.02
N GLY A 7 -0.02 18.91 -9.78
CA GLY A 7 -1.05 19.54 -8.96
C GLY A 7 -0.60 19.80 -7.53
N LEU A 8 0.07 18.83 -6.88
CA LEU A 8 0.62 18.99 -5.54
C LEU A 8 1.76 20.00 -5.50
N ASN A 9 2.66 19.97 -6.49
CA ASN A 9 3.75 20.93 -6.60
C ASN A 9 3.24 22.35 -6.85
N PHE A 10 2.23 22.52 -7.70
CA PHE A 10 1.56 23.79 -7.94
C PHE A 10 0.96 24.36 -6.66
N TYR A 11 0.32 23.51 -5.84
CA TYR A 11 -0.19 23.94 -4.56
C TYR A 11 0.93 24.48 -3.66
N LEU A 12 2.05 23.79 -3.55
CA LEU A 12 3.20 24.26 -2.76
C LEU A 12 3.80 25.57 -3.29
N GLU A 13 3.87 25.74 -4.60
CA GLU A 13 4.37 26.97 -5.23
C GLU A 13 3.45 28.16 -4.99
N THR A 14 2.14 27.94 -4.99
CA THR A 14 1.14 29.00 -4.81
C THR A 14 0.78 29.30 -3.35
N HIS A 15 1.25 28.45 -2.41
CA HIS A 15 1.00 28.61 -0.97
C HIS A 15 2.33 28.63 -0.19
N PRO A 16 3.10 29.73 -0.26
CA PRO A 16 4.43 29.80 0.34
C PRO A 16 4.44 29.77 1.88
N ASP A 17 3.31 29.93 2.51
CA ASP A 17 3.08 29.74 3.94
C ASP A 17 3.08 28.28 4.37
N VAL A 18 2.76 27.37 3.46
CA VAL A 18 2.83 25.92 3.69
C VAL A 18 4.29 25.46 3.72
N LYS A 19 4.71 24.90 4.84
CA LYS A 19 6.07 24.41 5.05
C LYS A 19 6.07 22.88 5.20
N PRO A 20 6.30 22.13 4.12
CA PRO A 20 6.38 20.68 4.18
C PRO A 20 7.47 20.22 5.16
N ARG A 21 7.18 19.19 5.95
CA ARG A 21 8.15 18.67 6.94
C ARG A 21 9.21 17.78 6.33
N VAL A 22 8.86 17.03 5.29
CA VAL A 22 9.71 15.98 4.70
C VAL A 22 9.80 16.13 3.19
N ILE A 23 8.66 16.07 2.49
CA ILE A 23 8.61 16.10 1.02
C ILE A 23 8.39 17.54 0.58
N THR A 24 9.37 18.11 -0.09
CA THR A 24 9.32 19.48 -0.63
C THR A 24 8.98 19.53 -2.12
N ARG A 25 9.00 18.38 -2.78
CA ARG A 25 8.65 18.18 -4.19
C ARG A 25 8.07 16.80 -4.38
N PHE A 26 6.95 16.71 -5.09
CA PHE A 26 6.29 15.45 -5.42
C PHE A 26 6.75 14.95 -6.79
N GLU A 27 7.04 13.66 -6.88
CA GLU A 27 7.39 12.94 -8.09
C GLU A 27 6.24 11.98 -8.50
N PRO A 28 6.02 11.73 -9.79
CA PRO A 28 4.90 10.93 -10.28
C PRO A 28 4.81 9.52 -9.66
N TRP A 29 5.94 8.88 -9.39
CA TRP A 29 5.98 7.54 -8.78
C TRP A 29 5.48 7.50 -7.34
N MET A 30 5.46 8.64 -6.65
CA MET A 30 5.02 8.70 -5.24
C MET A 30 3.54 8.35 -5.09
N ALA A 31 2.73 8.53 -6.13
CA ALA A 31 1.36 8.08 -6.14
C ALA A 31 1.23 6.54 -6.02
N LEU A 32 2.26 5.80 -6.42
CA LEU A 32 2.33 4.33 -6.31
C LEU A 32 2.88 3.84 -4.97
N SER A 33 3.55 4.70 -4.21
CA SER A 33 4.10 4.34 -2.89
C SER A 33 3.02 4.29 -1.81
N PHE A 34 1.81 4.64 -2.15
CA PHE A 34 0.68 4.64 -1.27
C PHE A 34 0.22 3.20 -1.03
N SER A 35 0.68 2.59 0.05
CA SER A 35 0.19 1.28 0.49
C SER A 35 -1.16 1.45 1.17
N GLU A 36 -2.21 1.46 0.41
CA GLU A 36 -3.54 1.35 0.98
C GLU A 36 -3.73 -0.06 1.50
N GLY A 37 -4.20 -0.17 2.73
CA GLY A 37 -4.36 -1.42 3.45
C GLY A 37 -5.28 -2.45 2.81
N SER A 38 -5.93 -2.15 1.70
CA SER A 38 -6.83 -3.06 1.01
C SER A 38 -6.16 -4.28 0.37
N ILE A 39 -4.84 -4.27 0.19
CA ILE A 39 -4.16 -5.34 -0.55
C ILE A 39 -2.94 -5.86 0.25
N GLY A 40 -3.09 -6.11 1.51
CA GLY A 40 -2.03 -6.72 2.31
C GLY A 40 -1.46 -5.84 3.42
N GLY A 41 -2.00 -4.64 3.61
CA GLY A 41 -1.61 -3.75 4.70
C GLY A 41 -2.38 -4.00 5.99
N ASP A 42 -3.66 -4.35 5.90
CA ASP A 42 -4.53 -4.49 7.07
C ASP A 42 -4.51 -5.89 7.67
N ILE A 43 -4.30 -6.92 6.86
CA ILE A 43 -4.46 -8.32 7.26
C ILE A 43 -3.11 -9.01 7.38
N GLU A 44 -2.27 -8.84 6.37
CA GLU A 44 -0.96 -9.48 6.29
C GLU A 44 0.11 -8.42 6.12
N ARG A 45 1.11 -8.44 6.99
CA ARG A 45 2.20 -7.46 7.00
C ARG A 45 3.55 -8.15 7.09
N VAL A 46 4.53 -7.57 6.42
CA VAL A 46 5.92 -7.87 6.74
C VAL A 46 6.21 -7.36 8.16
N ASN A 47 6.71 -8.24 9.01
CA ASN A 47 7.07 -7.87 10.37
C ASN A 47 8.29 -6.95 10.38
N LEU A 48 8.09 -5.68 10.69
CA LEU A 48 9.14 -4.66 10.63
C LEU A 48 10.26 -4.92 11.64
N THR A 49 9.95 -5.48 12.82
CA THR A 49 10.97 -5.82 13.81
C THR A 49 11.90 -6.94 13.29
N GLN A 50 11.34 -7.94 12.61
CA GLN A 50 12.14 -9.00 12.00
C GLN A 50 12.92 -8.52 10.78
N LEU A 51 12.34 -7.61 10.00
CA LEU A 51 13.02 -6.96 8.88
C LEU A 51 14.23 -6.15 9.37
N GLU A 52 14.03 -5.35 10.42
CA GLU A 52 15.10 -4.57 11.05
C GLU A 52 16.17 -5.47 11.66
N ALA A 53 15.78 -6.56 12.31
CA ALA A 53 16.74 -7.54 12.86
C ALA A 53 17.56 -8.22 11.77
N PHE A 54 17.02 -8.41 10.59
CA PHE A 54 17.70 -9.05 9.47
C PHE A 54 18.68 -8.09 8.75
N TYR A 55 18.27 -6.85 8.49
CA TYR A 55 19.07 -5.87 7.75
C TYR A 55 19.78 -4.84 8.65
N GLY A 56 19.39 -4.75 9.91
CA GLY A 56 19.95 -3.81 10.85
C GLY A 56 21.27 -4.31 11.43
N GLU A 57 22.20 -3.41 11.70
CA GLU A 57 23.46 -3.72 12.39
C GLU A 57 23.29 -3.81 13.91
N THR A 58 22.15 -3.38 14.43
CA THR A 58 21.84 -3.36 15.86
C THR A 58 20.98 -4.56 16.24
N LYS A 59 21.38 -5.21 17.35
CA LYS A 59 20.46 -6.15 18.03
C LYS A 59 19.12 -5.45 18.26
N PRO A 60 17.99 -6.17 18.13
CA PRO A 60 16.68 -5.59 18.38
C PRO A 60 16.74 -4.81 19.69
N VAL A 61 16.43 -3.52 19.63
CA VAL A 61 16.19 -2.74 20.85
C VAL A 61 14.92 -3.33 21.41
N THR A 62 15.05 -4.20 22.41
CA THR A 62 13.91 -4.59 23.23
C THR A 62 13.46 -3.31 23.93
N THR A 63 12.45 -2.66 23.37
CA THR A 63 11.77 -1.55 24.06
C THR A 63 11.30 -2.12 25.41
N PRO A 64 11.72 -1.55 26.53
CA PRO A 64 11.26 -2.04 27.82
C PRO A 64 9.72 -1.99 27.83
N PRO A 65 9.04 -3.02 28.36
CA PRO A 65 7.60 -2.95 28.53
C PRO A 65 7.30 -1.73 29.43
N GLY A 66 6.58 -0.73 28.89
CA GLY A 66 6.08 0.38 29.69
C GLY A 66 6.45 1.80 29.26
N VAL A 67 7.17 2.02 28.16
CA VAL A 67 7.48 3.37 27.64
C VAL A 67 7.09 3.50 26.15
N GLY A 68 6.03 2.84 25.75
CA GLY A 68 5.40 3.08 24.46
C GLY A 68 3.99 3.57 24.73
N VAL A 69 3.60 4.68 24.14
CA VAL A 69 2.18 4.90 23.89
C VAL A 69 1.76 3.65 23.11
N GLU A 70 0.95 2.78 23.75
CA GLU A 70 0.34 1.64 23.05
C GLU A 70 -0.23 2.22 21.76
N PRO A 71 0.19 1.76 20.57
CA PRO A 71 -0.42 2.23 19.36
C PRO A 71 -1.90 1.91 19.49
N VAL A 72 -2.73 2.95 19.48
CA VAL A 72 -4.19 2.78 19.48
C VAL A 72 -4.44 1.80 18.34
N ALA A 73 -4.98 0.63 18.67
CA ALA A 73 -5.28 -0.39 17.68
C ALA A 73 -6.24 0.25 16.66
N GLU A 74 -5.73 0.50 15.46
CA GLU A 74 -6.55 1.06 14.40
C GLU A 74 -7.68 0.10 14.08
N PRO A 75 -8.92 0.58 13.94
CA PRO A 75 -10.02 -0.27 13.53
C PRO A 75 -9.69 -0.92 12.18
N THR A 76 -9.94 -2.20 12.04
CA THR A 76 -9.75 -2.93 10.79
C THR A 76 -11.06 -3.41 10.22
N GLY A 77 -11.15 -3.53 8.90
CA GLY A 77 -12.36 -3.95 8.20
C GLY A 77 -13.22 -2.78 7.73
N SER A 78 -14.41 -3.10 7.28
CA SER A 78 -15.42 -2.13 6.82
C SER A 78 -16.76 -2.83 6.69
N ASN A 79 -17.84 -2.07 6.72
CA ASN A 79 -19.19 -2.61 6.43
C ASN A 79 -19.73 -1.98 5.14
N GLY A 80 -20.38 -2.79 4.33
CA GLY A 80 -21.16 -2.35 3.18
C GLY A 80 -22.54 -3.00 3.19
N ILE A 81 -23.60 -2.20 3.08
CA ILE A 81 -24.98 -2.71 3.01
C ILE A 81 -25.64 -2.11 1.77
N ALA A 82 -26.01 -2.97 0.83
CA ALA A 82 -26.76 -2.58 -0.36
C ALA A 82 -28.23 -3.02 -0.23
N ILE A 83 -29.15 -2.07 -0.41
CA ILE A 83 -30.59 -2.32 -0.38
C ILE A 83 -31.14 -2.05 -1.76
N ALA A 84 -31.75 -3.08 -2.37
CA ALA A 84 -32.38 -2.94 -3.69
C ALA A 84 -33.57 -1.98 -3.63
N GLY A 85 -33.84 -1.24 -4.72
CA GLY A 85 -34.90 -0.25 -4.79
C GLY A 85 -36.30 -0.79 -4.47
N MET A 86 -36.57 -2.06 -4.77
CA MET A 86 -37.85 -2.72 -4.44
C MET A 86 -38.10 -2.80 -2.92
N ASN A 87 -37.05 -2.69 -2.10
CA ASN A 87 -37.12 -2.75 -0.65
C ASN A 87 -37.03 -1.37 0.02
N THR A 88 -37.10 -0.29 -0.76
CA THR A 88 -37.05 1.10 -0.27
C THR A 88 -38.34 1.83 -0.56
N ALA A 89 -38.74 2.76 0.28
CA ALA A 89 -39.92 3.59 0.06
C ALA A 89 -39.79 4.51 -1.17
N SER A 90 -38.56 4.88 -1.53
CA SER A 90 -38.27 5.75 -2.70
C SER A 90 -38.20 4.98 -4.04
N GLY A 91 -38.20 3.65 -4.00
CA GLY A 91 -37.96 2.82 -5.18
C GLY A 91 -36.51 2.88 -5.73
N LYS A 92 -35.60 3.56 -5.01
CA LYS A 92 -34.19 3.72 -5.39
C LYS A 92 -33.29 2.85 -4.55
N ALA A 93 -32.24 2.30 -5.15
CA ALA A 93 -31.22 1.58 -4.39
C ALA A 93 -30.54 2.50 -3.35
N GLN A 94 -30.18 1.91 -2.22
CA GLN A 94 -29.40 2.57 -1.17
C GLN A 94 -28.14 1.78 -0.91
N LEU A 95 -27.03 2.48 -0.63
CA LEU A 95 -25.75 1.90 -0.28
C LEU A 95 -25.22 2.58 0.98
N LEU A 96 -25.03 1.81 2.05
CA LEU A 96 -24.25 2.23 3.19
C LEU A 96 -22.78 1.82 2.95
N ILE A 97 -21.87 2.75 3.16
CA ILE A 97 -20.44 2.53 3.13
C ILE A 97 -19.90 3.00 4.47
N ASN A 98 -19.29 2.08 5.22
CA ASN A 98 -18.79 2.36 6.56
C ASN A 98 -17.37 1.79 6.70
N PRO A 99 -16.33 2.51 6.22
CA PRO A 99 -14.95 2.09 6.38
C PRO A 99 -14.52 2.19 7.84
N HIS A 100 -14.00 1.10 8.41
CA HIS A 100 -13.37 1.08 9.72
C HIS A 100 -11.85 1.25 9.53
N THR A 101 -11.43 2.49 9.37
CA THR A 101 -10.03 2.84 9.11
C THR A 101 -9.59 3.93 10.07
N SER A 102 -8.30 4.23 10.08
CA SER A 102 -7.76 5.35 10.85
C SER A 102 -8.57 6.62 10.61
N PHE A 103 -8.84 7.36 11.68
CA PHE A 103 -9.38 8.71 11.59
C PHE A 103 -8.45 9.65 10.84
N PHE A 104 -7.17 9.41 10.92
CA PHE A 104 -6.14 10.19 10.25
C PHE A 104 -5.96 9.71 8.80
N PHE A 105 -5.58 10.62 7.92
CA PHE A 105 -5.29 10.35 6.51
C PHE A 105 -6.49 9.89 5.67
N ARG A 106 -7.71 10.16 6.12
CA ARG A 106 -8.96 9.85 5.41
C ARG A 106 -9.78 11.11 5.23
N GLU A 107 -10.50 11.14 4.13
CA GLU A 107 -11.43 12.21 3.81
C GLU A 107 -12.59 11.70 2.95
N GLU A 108 -13.63 12.50 2.81
CA GLU A 108 -14.69 12.30 1.83
C GLU A 108 -14.60 13.40 0.77
N ALA A 109 -14.82 13.02 -0.49
CA ALA A 109 -14.82 13.97 -1.59
C ALA A 109 -15.82 13.60 -2.67
N HIS A 110 -16.29 14.62 -3.37
CA HIS A 110 -17.02 14.50 -4.62
C HIS A 110 -16.11 14.93 -5.77
N MET A 111 -15.67 13.97 -6.56
CA MET A 111 -14.79 14.21 -7.71
C MET A 111 -15.58 14.23 -8.99
N VAL A 112 -15.46 15.31 -9.73
CA VAL A 112 -16.15 15.51 -11.01
C VAL A 112 -15.15 15.95 -12.06
N SER A 113 -15.26 15.37 -13.26
CA SER A 113 -14.48 15.76 -14.43
C SER A 113 -15.31 15.52 -15.68
N GLU A 114 -15.16 16.38 -16.69
CA GLU A 114 -15.78 16.23 -18.01
C GLU A 114 -15.34 14.96 -18.75
N GLU A 115 -14.25 14.33 -18.30
CA GLU A 115 -13.75 13.02 -18.73
C GLU A 115 -14.58 11.82 -18.20
N GLY A 116 -15.80 12.08 -17.71
CA GLY A 116 -16.75 11.05 -17.28
C GLY A 116 -16.56 10.56 -15.84
N LEU A 117 -15.79 11.28 -15.02
CA LEU A 117 -15.73 11.04 -13.59
C LEU A 117 -16.84 11.84 -12.91
N ASN A 118 -17.67 11.16 -12.12
CA ASN A 118 -18.64 11.76 -11.20
C ASN A 118 -18.86 10.78 -10.06
N ALA A 119 -17.99 10.80 -9.07
CA ALA A 119 -17.96 9.84 -8.00
C ALA A 119 -17.83 10.53 -6.63
N TYR A 120 -18.57 10.02 -5.64
CA TYR A 120 -18.52 10.47 -4.25
C TYR A 120 -18.13 9.31 -3.34
N GLY A 121 -17.39 9.59 -2.29
CA GLY A 121 -17.07 8.64 -1.24
C GLY A 121 -15.77 8.94 -0.52
N ALA A 122 -15.27 7.91 0.15
CA ALA A 122 -14.08 7.97 0.95
C ALA A 122 -12.81 7.75 0.12
N LEU A 123 -11.78 8.49 0.46
CA LEU A 123 -10.44 8.34 -0.11
C LEU A 123 -9.38 8.55 0.98
N THR A 124 -8.17 8.19 0.66
CA THR A 124 -7.01 8.51 1.48
C THR A 124 -6.39 9.80 0.99
N TRP A 125 -5.89 10.62 1.87
CA TRP A 125 -5.21 11.86 1.52
C TRP A 125 -4.11 11.63 0.50
N GLY A 126 -4.14 12.41 -0.56
CA GLY A 126 -3.20 12.32 -1.67
C GLY A 126 -3.57 11.31 -2.75
N GLN A 127 -4.62 10.52 -2.59
CA GLN A 127 -5.16 9.72 -3.69
C GLN A 127 -5.97 10.56 -4.66
N PHE A 128 -5.99 10.15 -5.92
CA PHE A 128 -6.71 10.84 -7.01
C PHE A 128 -7.96 10.08 -7.47
N PHE A 129 -8.46 9.15 -6.65
CA PHE A 129 -9.68 8.39 -6.93
C PHE A 129 -10.44 8.08 -5.65
N ILE A 130 -11.74 7.91 -5.78
CA ILE A 130 -12.61 7.48 -4.68
C ILE A 130 -12.36 5.99 -4.41
N TYR A 131 -11.84 5.70 -3.23
CA TYR A 131 -11.46 4.36 -2.80
C TYR A 131 -12.66 3.49 -2.50
N GLN A 132 -13.61 3.98 -1.69
CA GLN A 132 -14.91 3.37 -1.42
C GLN A 132 -15.99 4.41 -1.68
N GLY A 133 -16.95 4.10 -2.54
CA GLY A 133 -17.91 5.12 -2.92
C GLY A 133 -18.91 4.64 -3.96
N PHE A 134 -19.47 5.59 -4.64
CA PHE A 134 -20.44 5.36 -5.70
C PHE A 134 -20.42 6.48 -6.74
N ASN A 135 -20.92 6.16 -7.91
CA ASN A 135 -21.36 7.11 -8.92
C ASN A 135 -22.89 6.94 -9.13
N ASP A 136 -23.44 7.54 -10.16
CA ASP A 136 -24.87 7.48 -10.44
C ASP A 136 -25.36 6.09 -10.94
N LYS A 137 -24.47 5.13 -11.18
CA LYS A 137 -24.78 3.80 -11.75
C LYS A 137 -24.33 2.63 -10.90
N VAL A 138 -23.19 2.75 -10.24
CA VAL A 138 -22.58 1.66 -9.49
C VAL A 138 -22.02 2.17 -8.16
N GLY A 139 -21.90 1.27 -7.19
CA GLY A 139 -21.22 1.55 -5.94
C GLY A 139 -20.24 0.43 -5.62
N TRP A 140 -19.20 0.76 -4.86
CA TRP A 140 -18.17 -0.16 -4.46
C TRP A 140 -17.77 0.08 -3.01
N VAL A 141 -17.62 -1.00 -2.31
CA VAL A 141 -17.11 -1.05 -0.95
C VAL A 141 -16.29 -2.34 -0.83
N HIS A 142 -15.25 -2.30 -0.05
CA HIS A 142 -14.46 -3.48 0.25
C HIS A 142 -14.02 -3.44 1.70
N THR A 143 -13.88 -4.60 2.25
CA THR A 143 -13.51 -4.81 3.64
C THR A 143 -12.31 -5.74 3.72
N SER A 144 -11.65 -5.75 4.86
CA SER A 144 -10.60 -6.71 5.14
C SER A 144 -11.15 -8.13 5.04
N SER A 145 -10.38 -9.02 4.45
CA SER A 145 -10.72 -10.44 4.36
C SER A 145 -9.59 -11.28 4.97
N SER A 146 -9.89 -12.50 5.36
CA SER A 146 -8.90 -13.46 5.85
C SER A 146 -8.26 -14.29 4.71
N VAL A 147 -8.36 -13.82 3.48
CA VAL A 147 -7.67 -14.43 2.36
C VAL A 147 -6.16 -14.24 2.52
N ASN A 148 -5.42 -15.31 2.37
CA ASN A 148 -3.96 -15.26 2.37
C ASN A 148 -3.46 -14.57 1.09
N ASN A 149 -2.88 -13.39 1.25
CA ASN A 149 -2.37 -12.55 0.17
C ASN A 149 -0.84 -12.50 0.10
N ILE A 150 -0.16 -13.01 1.12
CA ILE A 150 1.30 -13.06 1.19
C ILE A 150 1.76 -14.51 1.22
N ASP A 151 2.47 -14.91 0.18
CA ASP A 151 3.18 -16.19 0.17
C ASP A 151 4.57 -16.00 0.77
N GLU A 152 4.94 -16.81 1.77
CA GLU A 152 6.29 -16.89 2.31
C GLU A 152 7.01 -18.14 1.80
N TYR A 153 8.26 -17.97 1.42
CA TYR A 153 9.11 -19.05 0.93
C TYR A 153 10.36 -19.18 1.78
N LEU A 154 10.65 -20.42 2.20
CA LEU A 154 11.87 -20.77 2.90
C LEU A 154 13.01 -20.99 1.87
N GLU A 155 13.94 -20.07 1.84
CA GLU A 155 15.07 -20.11 0.91
C GLU A 155 16.30 -20.70 1.59
N THR A 156 16.88 -21.75 1.01
CA THR A 156 18.19 -22.25 1.41
C THR A 156 19.25 -21.42 0.71
N VAL A 157 19.90 -20.55 1.46
CA VAL A 157 20.88 -19.60 0.95
C VAL A 157 22.29 -20.07 1.28
N THR A 158 23.18 -20.02 0.30
CA THR A 158 24.60 -20.35 0.40
C THR A 158 25.43 -19.12 0.10
N ARG A 159 26.45 -18.85 0.88
CA ARG A 159 27.41 -17.77 0.63
C ARG A 159 28.60 -18.33 -0.13
N ALA A 160 28.89 -17.76 -1.29
CA ALA A 160 30.07 -18.09 -2.10
C ALA A 160 31.37 -17.45 -1.51
N ALA A 161 32.51 -17.93 -1.97
CA ALA A 161 33.82 -17.46 -1.52
C ALA A 161 34.09 -15.98 -1.88
N ASP A 162 33.49 -15.48 -2.94
CA ASP A 162 33.54 -14.08 -3.35
C ASP A 162 32.61 -13.15 -2.56
N GLY A 163 31.84 -13.73 -1.63
CA GLY A 163 30.88 -12.99 -0.79
C GLY A 163 29.48 -12.85 -1.38
N SER A 164 29.27 -13.30 -2.62
CA SER A 164 27.93 -13.38 -3.23
C SER A 164 27.07 -14.44 -2.57
N TYR A 165 25.75 -14.39 -2.83
CA TYR A 165 24.80 -15.36 -2.31
C TYR A 165 24.07 -16.07 -3.44
N THR A 166 23.86 -17.37 -3.28
CA THR A 166 22.98 -18.20 -4.12
C THR A 166 21.87 -18.81 -3.30
N TYR A 167 20.80 -19.24 -3.94
CA TYR A 167 19.70 -19.97 -3.29
C TYR A 167 19.22 -21.13 -4.15
N GLY A 168 18.75 -22.19 -3.49
CA GLY A 168 18.29 -23.41 -4.15
C GLY A 168 16.88 -23.31 -4.71
N VAL A 169 16.70 -23.77 -5.96
CA VAL A 169 15.39 -23.93 -6.62
C VAL A 169 15.32 -25.34 -7.24
N GLY A 170 14.68 -26.26 -6.55
CA GLY A 170 14.73 -27.67 -6.95
C GLY A 170 16.17 -28.21 -6.92
N SER A 171 16.67 -28.63 -8.05
CA SER A 171 18.07 -29.08 -8.23
C SER A 171 19.02 -27.98 -8.72
N GLU A 172 18.54 -26.77 -8.94
CA GLU A 172 19.33 -25.66 -9.45
C GLU A 172 19.74 -24.70 -8.31
N GLU A 173 20.91 -24.10 -8.43
CA GLU A 173 21.30 -22.93 -7.65
C GLU A 173 21.18 -21.68 -8.51
N ARG A 174 20.58 -20.62 -7.94
CA ARG A 174 20.40 -19.33 -8.60
C ARG A 174 21.04 -18.21 -7.78
N PRO A 175 21.62 -17.20 -8.42
CA PRO A 175 22.16 -16.05 -7.71
C PRO A 175 21.01 -15.25 -7.07
N LEU A 176 21.24 -14.77 -5.85
CA LEU A 176 20.44 -13.71 -5.25
C LEU A 176 20.74 -12.38 -5.94
N THR A 177 19.71 -11.63 -6.23
CA THR A 177 19.89 -10.23 -6.67
C THR A 177 20.06 -9.37 -5.43
N ASP A 178 21.16 -8.64 -5.36
CA ASP A 178 21.38 -7.63 -4.33
C ASP A 178 21.15 -6.21 -4.87
N ARG A 179 20.72 -5.33 -3.98
CA ARG A 179 20.54 -3.91 -4.28
C ARG A 179 20.92 -3.06 -3.08
N LYS A 180 21.77 -2.08 -3.32
CA LYS A 180 22.06 -1.04 -2.35
C LYS A 180 20.96 0.02 -2.34
N ILE A 181 20.45 0.32 -1.16
CA ILE A 181 19.48 1.40 -0.92
C ILE A 181 20.12 2.37 0.05
N VAL A 182 20.08 3.65 -0.29
CA VAL A 182 20.51 4.73 0.61
C VAL A 182 19.27 5.43 1.13
N VAL A 183 19.08 5.41 2.43
CA VAL A 183 17.95 6.04 3.11
C VAL A 183 18.44 7.31 3.80
N PRO A 184 18.07 8.50 3.32
CA PRO A 184 18.31 9.73 4.05
C PRO A 184 17.32 9.84 5.22
N TYR A 185 17.79 10.22 6.40
CA TYR A 185 16.96 10.43 7.57
C TYR A 185 17.39 11.66 8.35
N LYS A 186 16.41 12.34 8.96
CA LYS A 186 16.65 13.57 9.71
C LYS A 186 17.04 13.26 11.15
N THR A 187 18.12 13.91 11.61
CA THR A 187 18.59 13.89 13.00
C THR A 187 18.65 15.31 13.56
N PRO A 188 18.82 15.49 14.87
CA PRO A 188 19.05 16.83 15.43
C PRO A 188 20.27 17.56 14.84
N SER A 189 21.27 16.81 14.35
CA SER A 189 22.49 17.35 13.72
C SER A 189 22.38 17.55 12.21
N GLY A 190 21.19 17.33 11.60
CA GLY A 190 20.96 17.44 10.17
C GLY A 190 20.54 16.13 9.50
N VAL A 191 20.58 16.10 8.17
CA VAL A 191 20.25 14.90 7.39
C VAL A 191 21.46 13.97 7.36
N GLN A 192 21.25 12.73 7.79
CA GLN A 192 22.22 11.64 7.67
C GLN A 192 21.74 10.63 6.63
N GLN A 193 22.61 9.73 6.21
CA GLN A 193 22.29 8.64 5.27
C GLN A 193 22.70 7.30 5.87
N LYS A 194 21.86 6.29 5.66
CA LYS A 194 22.16 4.91 5.99
C LYS A 194 22.05 4.06 4.73
N GLU A 195 23.05 3.25 4.47
CA GLU A 195 23.07 2.32 3.34
C GLU A 195 22.66 0.93 3.83
N PHE A 196 21.82 0.25 3.04
CA PHE A 196 21.43 -1.13 3.24
C PHE A 196 21.68 -1.91 1.95
N THR A 197 22.16 -3.14 2.07
CA THR A 197 22.16 -4.09 0.96
C THR A 197 20.96 -5.02 1.12
N THR A 198 19.99 -4.91 0.24
CA THR A 198 18.79 -5.75 0.25
C THR A 198 18.94 -6.90 -0.74
N TYR A 199 18.29 -8.01 -0.46
CA TYR A 199 18.37 -9.24 -1.26
C TYR A 199 17.01 -9.64 -1.79
N ARG A 200 17.01 -10.24 -2.99
CA ARG A 200 15.80 -10.69 -3.66
C ARG A 200 16.03 -12.02 -4.37
N THR A 201 15.06 -12.93 -4.27
CA THR A 201 14.93 -14.12 -5.11
C THR A 201 13.98 -13.84 -6.28
N HIS A 202 13.79 -14.83 -7.16
CA HIS A 202 12.75 -14.74 -8.21
C HIS A 202 11.32 -14.69 -7.64
N ARG A 203 11.12 -15.10 -6.38
CA ARG A 203 9.83 -15.08 -5.71
C ARG A 203 9.52 -13.72 -5.09
N GLY A 204 10.56 -13.01 -4.64
CA GLY A 204 10.37 -11.70 -4.03
C GLY A 204 11.52 -11.29 -3.12
N PRO A 205 11.37 -10.17 -2.39
CA PRO A 205 12.39 -9.68 -1.46
C PRO A 205 12.55 -10.62 -0.27
N ILE A 206 13.78 -10.69 0.24
CA ILE A 206 14.06 -11.32 1.53
C ILE A 206 13.64 -10.35 2.64
N VAL A 207 12.90 -10.83 3.61
CA VAL A 207 12.33 -9.97 4.68
C VAL A 207 12.76 -10.37 6.09
N ARG A 208 13.23 -11.60 6.29
CA ARG A 208 13.64 -12.10 7.60
C ARG A 208 14.40 -13.42 7.48
N GLN A 209 14.88 -13.91 8.61
CA GLN A 209 15.47 -15.23 8.76
C GLN A 209 14.69 -16.02 9.83
N ALA A 210 14.50 -17.32 9.60
CA ALA A 210 13.97 -18.26 10.59
C ALA A 210 14.64 -19.63 10.39
N ASP A 211 15.02 -20.28 11.48
CA ASP A 211 15.60 -21.63 11.50
C ASP A 211 16.79 -21.82 10.53
N GLY A 212 17.64 -20.80 10.44
CA GLY A 212 18.81 -20.81 9.56
C GLY A 212 18.50 -20.64 8.08
N LYS A 213 17.24 -20.42 7.70
CA LYS A 213 16.80 -20.14 6.34
C LYS A 213 16.36 -18.69 6.18
N TRP A 214 16.53 -18.17 4.99
CA TRP A 214 16.00 -16.85 4.64
C TRP A 214 14.56 -16.96 4.16
N ILE A 215 13.76 -15.93 4.43
CA ILE A 215 12.35 -15.88 4.03
C ILE A 215 12.19 -14.83 2.96
N SER A 216 11.79 -15.24 1.78
CA SER A 216 11.30 -14.34 0.74
C SER A 216 9.77 -14.25 0.77
N VAL A 217 9.23 -13.11 0.36
CA VAL A 217 7.78 -12.91 0.28
C VAL A 217 7.36 -12.54 -1.12
N ARG A 218 6.19 -13.02 -1.49
CA ARG A 218 5.49 -12.65 -2.71
C ARG A 218 4.19 -11.96 -2.32
N LEU A 219 4.05 -10.72 -2.75
CA LEU A 219 2.91 -9.87 -2.47
C LEU A 219 2.67 -8.98 -3.69
N MET A 220 1.44 -8.85 -4.12
CA MET A 220 0.98 -7.94 -5.16
C MET A 220 1.99 -7.71 -6.31
N GLU A 221 1.93 -8.54 -7.33
CA GLU A 221 2.88 -8.47 -8.45
C GLU A 221 2.50 -7.43 -9.52
N GLU A 222 1.25 -6.95 -9.51
CA GLU A 222 0.69 -6.08 -10.54
C GLU A 222 0.14 -4.75 -9.97
N PRO A 223 0.96 -3.95 -9.27
CA PRO A 223 0.48 -2.74 -8.58
C PRO A 223 -0.11 -1.71 -9.54
N LEU A 224 0.40 -1.63 -10.77
CA LEU A 224 -0.13 -0.72 -11.77
C LEU A 224 -1.53 -1.14 -12.24
N LYS A 225 -1.76 -2.43 -12.42
CA LYS A 225 -3.11 -2.93 -12.75
C LYS A 225 -4.09 -2.68 -11.63
N ALA A 226 -3.70 -2.91 -10.39
CA ALA A 226 -4.53 -2.63 -9.21
C ALA A 226 -4.92 -1.14 -9.13
N LEU A 227 -3.98 -0.24 -9.41
CA LEU A 227 -4.24 1.19 -9.45
C LEU A 227 -5.18 1.57 -10.61
N ILE A 228 -4.95 1.06 -11.82
CA ILE A 228 -5.81 1.29 -12.99
C ILE A 228 -7.22 0.79 -12.71
N GLN A 229 -7.36 -0.41 -12.13
CA GLN A 229 -8.64 -0.98 -11.72
C GLN A 229 -9.36 -0.06 -10.71
N SER A 230 -8.66 0.40 -9.69
CA SER A 230 -9.21 1.28 -8.65
C SER A 230 -9.70 2.62 -9.22
N PHE A 231 -9.00 3.18 -10.18
CA PHE A 231 -9.42 4.40 -10.86
C PHE A 231 -10.55 4.14 -11.86
N ALA A 232 -10.41 3.13 -12.72
CA ALA A 232 -11.37 2.90 -13.82
C ALA A 232 -12.76 2.50 -13.32
N ARG A 233 -12.87 1.78 -12.20
CA ARG A 233 -14.18 1.41 -11.62
C ARG A 233 -15.01 2.63 -11.23
N THR A 234 -14.39 3.77 -10.91
CA THR A 234 -15.09 5.00 -10.55
C THR A 234 -15.86 5.62 -11.72
N LYS A 235 -15.52 5.24 -12.95
CA LYS A 235 -16.14 5.69 -14.19
C LYS A 235 -17.08 4.64 -14.81
N ALA A 236 -17.25 3.47 -14.20
CA ALA A 236 -18.13 2.41 -14.72
C ALA A 236 -19.59 2.89 -14.76
N ARG A 237 -20.26 2.67 -15.90
CA ARG A 237 -21.62 3.15 -16.18
C ARG A 237 -22.69 2.09 -15.96
N ASN A 238 -22.31 0.86 -15.71
CA ASN A 238 -23.18 -0.28 -15.44
C ASN A 238 -22.39 -1.43 -14.83
N LEU A 239 -23.10 -2.47 -14.36
CA LEU A 239 -22.49 -3.63 -13.73
C LEU A 239 -21.56 -4.41 -14.69
N ALA A 240 -21.87 -4.49 -15.97
CA ALA A 240 -21.04 -5.21 -16.92
C ALA A 240 -19.68 -4.51 -17.13
N GLU A 241 -19.69 -3.19 -17.29
CA GLU A 241 -18.44 -2.40 -17.32
C GLU A 241 -17.66 -2.52 -16.01
N TYR A 242 -18.34 -2.45 -14.87
CA TYR A 242 -17.70 -2.62 -13.57
C TYR A 242 -16.98 -3.98 -13.46
N LYS A 243 -17.68 -5.08 -13.78
CA LYS A 243 -17.09 -6.42 -13.79
C LYS A 243 -15.88 -6.51 -14.72
N LYS A 244 -15.98 -5.98 -15.93
CA LYS A 244 -14.88 -5.97 -16.89
C LYS A 244 -13.65 -5.23 -16.35
N VAL A 245 -13.85 -4.13 -15.64
CA VAL A 245 -12.75 -3.41 -14.97
C VAL A 245 -12.13 -4.24 -13.86
N MET A 246 -12.94 -4.98 -13.10
CA MET A 246 -12.45 -5.80 -11.99
C MET A 246 -11.73 -7.09 -12.43
N GLU A 247 -11.92 -7.52 -13.67
CA GLU A 247 -11.31 -8.73 -14.25
C GLU A 247 -10.03 -8.42 -15.07
N ALA A 248 -9.65 -7.14 -15.26
CA ALA A 248 -8.58 -6.69 -16.16
C ALA A 248 -7.14 -6.86 -15.62
#